data_415a8f6cfab3737c830ae557b0aca92b
#
_entry.id   415a8f6cfab3737c830ae557b0aca92b
#
_cell.length_a   1.000
_cell.length_b   1.000
_cell.length_c   1.000
_cell.angle_alpha   90.00
_cell.angle_beta   90.00
_cell.angle_gamma   90.00
#
_symmetry.space_group_name_H-M   'P 1'
#
loop_
_entity.id
_entity.type
_entity.pdbx_description
1 polymer ?
#
loop_
_entity_poly.entity_id
_entity_poly.type
_entity_poly.pdbx_seq_one_letter_code
_entity_poly.pdbx_strand_id
1 'polypeptide(L)'
;MKLKHNINFIKKDTVAIFVKVEKEQPKVCTFDKEYIDLFNSMVKDKYYTISTPFAFAFSKNTRVIYITYKEVKNYMYETWKCAGASLIKIMKDLHISDIEVDMAELFAEIGSMESYEQFCLGMLLASYSFNNYFGEKRLKDKTEIKNILLVSEHKKDTENAIARASQIAENIFWTRDMVNEPSNVINSLTFIERAKKVAEKKKITVSVLDEKQLKTQNMNGILGVNAGSKNPPRLFVAQYKNSKAKKNIVLVGKGITFDTGGMSLKPSDSMLGMKDDMAGAAAVCGALFLIADRGLKANVTAICPLTDNKTGSGAINPGDILKMHNGVTVEVVNTDAEGRLILADALSYGIKKYKPDYIIDIATLTGACSIALGKHATGLLSTDEKLANIIKDAGNDTYERVWELPLFEEYKEAIKSDVADIKNTGGREAGTIQAAQFLSYFTEGSKWAHLDIACTSYSNVTEKYTSKGGTGVGVYLLAKTVEKIAENE
;
A
#
# COMPACT_ATOMS: atom_id res chain seq x y z
N MET A 1 19.50 -5.55 2.59
CA MET A 1 19.42 -6.39 3.82
C MET A 1 19.08 -7.82 3.44
N LYS A 2 19.74 -8.81 4.06
CA LYS A 2 19.43 -10.24 3.91
C LYS A 2 18.90 -10.76 5.23
N LEU A 3 17.70 -11.34 5.22
CA LEU A 3 17.12 -12.06 6.34
C LEU A 3 17.37 -13.56 6.12
N LYS A 4 17.95 -14.25 7.10
CA LYS A 4 18.38 -15.64 7.00
C LYS A 4 17.99 -16.42 8.24
N HIS A 5 17.94 -17.74 8.11
CA HIS A 5 17.79 -18.69 9.20
C HIS A 5 19.13 -19.36 9.53
N ASN A 6 19.35 -19.70 10.80
CA ASN A 6 20.37 -20.63 11.25
C ASN A 6 19.90 -21.44 12.47
N ILE A 7 20.51 -22.58 12.71
CA ILE A 7 20.21 -23.44 13.87
C ILE A 7 20.98 -22.97 15.12
N ASN A 8 22.21 -22.49 14.95
CA ASN A 8 23.10 -22.06 16.02
C ASN A 8 23.64 -20.65 15.76
N PHE A 9 24.02 -19.95 16.83
CA PHE A 9 24.76 -18.71 16.70
C PHE A 9 26.11 -18.93 16.01
N ILE A 10 26.43 -18.10 15.02
CA ILE A 10 27.67 -18.21 14.25
C ILE A 10 28.75 -17.30 14.83
N LYS A 11 28.44 -16.02 15.03
CA LYS A 11 29.43 -15.00 15.41
C LYS A 11 29.30 -14.55 16.84
N LYS A 12 28.07 -14.46 17.38
CA LYS A 12 27.75 -13.91 18.71
C LYS A 12 28.36 -12.52 19.00
N ASP A 13 28.70 -11.73 17.96
CA ASP A 13 29.22 -10.38 18.21
C ASP A 13 28.13 -9.45 18.73
N THR A 14 26.91 -9.60 18.22
CA THR A 14 25.73 -8.89 18.67
C THR A 14 24.51 -9.80 18.57
N VAL A 15 23.80 -9.96 19.69
CA VAL A 15 22.60 -10.78 19.79
C VAL A 15 21.43 -9.89 20.24
N ALA A 16 20.28 -10.03 19.59
CA ALA A 16 19.03 -9.40 19.98
C ALA A 16 18.13 -10.40 20.71
N ILE A 17 17.58 -9.99 21.83
CA ILE A 17 16.63 -10.72 22.64
C ILE A 17 15.41 -9.84 22.86
N PHE A 18 14.22 -10.39 22.64
CA PHE A 18 13.00 -9.63 22.85
C PHE A 18 12.51 -9.74 24.29
N VAL A 19 11.91 -8.67 24.77
CA VAL A 19 11.34 -8.56 26.13
C VAL A 19 9.88 -8.17 26.00
N LYS A 20 8.99 -9.06 26.42
CA LYS A 20 7.55 -8.82 26.50
C LYS A 20 7.22 -8.05 27.78
N VAL A 21 6.32 -7.10 27.69
CA VAL A 21 5.75 -6.45 28.89
C VAL A 21 4.35 -7.00 29.14
N GLU A 22 4.23 -7.79 30.22
CA GLU A 22 2.96 -8.36 30.68
C GLU A 22 2.61 -7.84 32.08
N LYS A 23 1.40 -7.28 32.25
CA LYS A 23 0.92 -6.79 33.56
C LYS A 23 1.97 -5.93 34.30
N GLU A 24 2.61 -5.03 33.57
CA GLU A 24 3.68 -4.14 34.07
C GLU A 24 4.96 -4.87 34.55
N GLN A 25 5.14 -6.12 34.15
CA GLN A 25 6.37 -6.88 34.40
C GLN A 25 7.07 -7.23 33.09
N PRO A 26 8.41 -7.11 33.02
CA PRO A 26 9.17 -7.52 31.86
C PRO A 26 9.42 -9.03 31.89
N LYS A 27 9.15 -9.72 30.79
CA LYS A 27 9.49 -11.12 30.56
C LYS A 27 10.47 -11.22 29.40
N VAL A 28 11.65 -11.72 29.66
CA VAL A 28 12.70 -11.96 28.66
C VAL A 28 12.37 -13.22 27.85
N CYS A 29 12.47 -13.14 26.52
CA CYS A 29 12.14 -14.24 25.61
C CYS A 29 13.42 -14.98 25.16
N THR A 30 14.06 -15.70 26.09
CA THR A 30 15.22 -16.57 25.82
C THR A 30 15.31 -17.68 26.86
N PHE A 31 15.85 -18.84 26.48
CA PHE A 31 16.19 -19.93 27.42
C PHE A 31 17.63 -19.86 27.88
N ASP A 32 18.48 -18.97 27.36
CA ASP A 32 19.86 -18.81 27.76
C ASP A 32 19.94 -18.17 29.15
N LYS A 33 20.38 -18.97 30.15
CA LYS A 33 20.46 -18.55 31.55
C LYS A 33 21.41 -17.37 31.75
N GLU A 34 22.53 -17.32 31.03
CA GLU A 34 23.49 -16.21 31.13
C GLU A 34 22.81 -14.89 30.71
N TYR A 35 22.00 -14.90 29.65
CA TYR A 35 21.28 -13.71 29.19
C TYR A 35 20.12 -13.33 30.12
N ILE A 36 19.44 -14.31 30.74
CA ILE A 36 18.40 -14.06 31.75
C ILE A 36 19.00 -13.40 32.97
N ASP A 37 20.09 -13.94 33.49
CA ASP A 37 20.78 -13.42 34.71
C ASP A 37 21.28 -11.99 34.43
N LEU A 38 21.84 -11.74 33.25
CA LEU A 38 22.31 -10.41 32.86
C LEU A 38 21.14 -9.41 32.82
N PHE A 39 20.00 -9.79 32.21
CA PHE A 39 18.80 -8.95 32.19
C PHE A 39 18.27 -8.65 33.61
N ASN A 40 18.17 -9.65 34.46
CA ASN A 40 17.70 -9.49 35.84
C ASN A 40 18.58 -8.53 36.65
N SER A 41 19.90 -8.56 36.43
CA SER A 41 20.82 -7.58 37.02
C SER A 41 20.50 -6.16 36.53
N MET A 42 20.27 -5.96 35.24
CA MET A 42 19.90 -4.65 34.68
C MET A 42 18.60 -4.10 35.26
N VAL A 43 17.59 -4.96 35.47
CA VAL A 43 16.33 -4.59 36.14
C VAL A 43 16.55 -4.19 37.58
N LYS A 44 17.33 -4.99 38.34
CA LYS A 44 17.67 -4.72 39.72
C LYS A 44 18.42 -3.41 39.89
N ASP A 45 19.38 -3.14 39.02
CA ASP A 45 20.21 -1.94 39.04
C ASP A 45 19.56 -0.72 38.36
N LYS A 46 18.30 -0.85 37.93
CA LYS A 46 17.48 0.18 37.28
C LYS A 46 18.01 0.70 35.91
N TYR A 47 18.88 -0.06 35.25
CA TYR A 47 19.30 0.19 33.90
C TYR A 47 18.23 -0.17 32.86
N TYR A 48 17.24 -0.98 33.28
CA TYR A 48 16.08 -1.34 32.48
C TYR A 48 14.79 -1.09 33.25
N THR A 49 13.80 -0.50 32.56
CA THR A 49 12.41 -0.35 33.01
C THR A 49 11.46 -0.74 31.91
N ILE A 50 10.19 -1.00 32.22
CA ILE A 50 9.14 -1.36 31.23
C ILE A 50 8.84 -0.27 30.20
N SER A 51 9.29 0.96 30.42
CA SER A 51 9.20 2.07 29.48
C SER A 51 10.43 2.19 28.57
N THR A 52 11.50 1.47 28.88
CA THR A 52 12.75 1.49 28.10
C THR A 52 12.52 0.75 26.76
N PRO A 53 12.69 1.42 25.61
CA PRO A 53 12.43 0.77 24.31
C PRO A 53 13.45 -0.33 24.00
N PHE A 54 14.69 -0.14 24.43
CA PHE A 54 15.75 -1.15 24.41
C PHE A 54 16.82 -0.82 25.44
N ALA A 55 17.58 -1.85 25.84
CA ALA A 55 18.79 -1.71 26.62
C ALA A 55 19.85 -2.68 26.10
N PHE A 56 21.12 -2.46 26.44
CA PHE A 56 22.16 -3.42 26.08
C PHE A 56 23.16 -3.61 27.21
N ALA A 57 23.75 -4.79 27.21
CA ALA A 57 24.83 -5.16 28.10
C ALA A 57 25.85 -6.01 27.34
N PHE A 58 26.96 -6.34 27.99
CA PHE A 58 27.98 -7.22 27.41
C PHE A 58 28.09 -8.50 28.25
N SER A 59 27.98 -9.64 27.57
CA SER A 59 28.36 -10.92 28.10
C SER A 59 29.65 -11.35 27.41
N LYS A 60 30.77 -11.35 28.13
CA LYS A 60 32.12 -11.55 27.53
C LYS A 60 32.35 -10.56 26.39
N ASN A 61 32.51 -11.08 25.14
CA ASN A 61 32.72 -10.28 23.95
C ASN A 61 31.43 -10.06 23.13
N THR A 62 30.28 -10.57 23.59
CA THR A 62 29.00 -10.46 22.90
C THR A 62 28.22 -9.25 23.42
N ARG A 63 27.79 -8.35 22.54
CA ARG A 63 26.80 -7.32 22.87
C ARG A 63 25.41 -7.94 22.85
N VAL A 64 24.70 -7.90 23.98
CA VAL A 64 23.33 -8.39 24.10
C VAL A 64 22.40 -7.19 24.14
N ILE A 65 21.45 -7.14 23.20
CA ILE A 65 20.47 -6.06 23.08
C ILE A 65 19.09 -6.60 23.46
N TYR A 66 18.51 -6.08 24.52
CA TYR A 66 17.16 -6.40 24.96
C TYR A 66 16.18 -5.40 24.34
N ILE A 67 15.23 -5.90 23.55
CA ILE A 67 14.28 -5.09 22.79
C ILE A 67 12.88 -5.26 23.36
N THR A 68 12.35 -4.19 23.91
CA THR A 68 11.01 -4.18 24.51
C THR A 68 9.95 -4.13 23.44
N TYR A 69 8.93 -5.01 23.52
CA TYR A 69 7.73 -4.89 22.72
C TYR A 69 6.48 -4.93 23.62
N LYS A 70 5.43 -4.29 23.14
CA LYS A 70 4.11 -4.24 23.77
C LYS A 70 3.05 -4.69 22.81
N GLU A 71 2.06 -5.39 23.30
CA GLU A 71 0.92 -5.81 22.49
C GLU A 71 0.13 -4.60 21.99
N VAL A 72 -0.23 -4.62 20.71
CA VAL A 72 -1.20 -3.71 20.13
C VAL A 72 -2.58 -4.30 20.36
N LYS A 73 -3.36 -3.68 21.21
CA LYS A 73 -4.68 -4.18 21.61
C LYS A 73 -5.53 -4.50 20.37
N ASN A 74 -6.08 -5.70 20.32
CA ASN A 74 -6.92 -6.24 19.25
C ASN A 74 -6.22 -6.46 17.89
N TYR A 75 -4.87 -6.27 17.80
CA TYR A 75 -4.14 -6.41 16.54
C TYR A 75 -2.83 -7.18 16.77
N MET A 76 -2.92 -8.50 16.89
CA MET A 76 -1.75 -9.35 17.14
C MET A 76 -0.71 -9.27 16.01
N TYR A 77 -1.15 -9.25 14.76
CA TYR A 77 -0.26 -9.13 13.61
C TYR A 77 0.52 -7.82 13.59
N GLU A 78 -0.12 -6.72 14.00
CA GLU A 78 0.55 -5.43 14.14
C GLU A 78 1.56 -5.43 15.28
N THR A 79 1.30 -6.13 16.38
CA THR A 79 2.26 -6.32 17.48
C THR A 79 3.57 -6.86 16.95
N TRP A 80 3.52 -7.95 16.21
CA TRP A 80 4.72 -8.61 15.68
C TRP A 80 5.41 -7.79 14.59
N LYS A 81 4.65 -7.13 13.73
CA LYS A 81 5.19 -6.22 12.71
C LYS A 81 5.96 -5.06 13.36
N CYS A 82 5.41 -4.46 14.41
CA CYS A 82 6.09 -3.42 15.18
C CYS A 82 7.33 -3.94 15.92
N ALA A 83 7.28 -5.15 16.48
CA ALA A 83 8.43 -5.75 17.14
C ALA A 83 9.61 -5.94 16.16
N GLY A 84 9.34 -6.51 14.97
CA GLY A 84 10.36 -6.63 13.93
C GLY A 84 10.91 -5.27 13.46
N ALA A 85 10.06 -4.27 13.32
CA ALA A 85 10.48 -2.92 12.93
C ALA A 85 11.39 -2.26 13.98
N SER A 86 11.12 -2.50 15.28
CA SER A 86 11.94 -1.96 16.38
C SER A 86 13.38 -2.42 16.32
N LEU A 87 13.62 -3.68 15.96
CA LEU A 87 14.97 -4.21 15.74
C LEU A 87 15.74 -3.38 14.69
N ILE A 88 15.11 -3.12 13.55
CA ILE A 88 15.73 -2.36 12.46
C ILE A 88 16.06 -0.93 12.87
N LYS A 89 15.15 -0.28 13.62
CA LYS A 89 15.39 1.05 14.16
C LYS A 89 16.61 1.06 15.06
N ILE A 90 16.68 0.12 16.00
CA ILE A 90 17.80 0.01 16.95
C ILE A 90 19.11 -0.26 16.21
N MET A 91 19.11 -1.15 15.22
CA MET A 91 20.30 -1.39 14.41
C MET A 91 20.80 -0.13 13.70
N LYS A 92 19.88 0.69 13.17
CA LYS A 92 20.23 1.98 12.54
C LYS A 92 20.78 2.96 13.56
N ASP A 93 20.14 3.11 14.71
CA ASP A 93 20.52 4.04 15.77
C ASP A 93 21.88 3.68 16.41
N LEU A 94 22.21 2.38 16.52
CA LEU A 94 23.47 1.88 17.07
C LEU A 94 24.54 1.56 16.01
N HIS A 95 24.30 1.87 14.74
CA HIS A 95 25.21 1.59 13.61
C HIS A 95 25.61 0.12 13.47
N ILE A 96 24.65 -0.80 13.67
CA ILE A 96 24.86 -2.24 13.59
C ILE A 96 24.51 -2.73 12.19
N SER A 97 25.46 -3.38 11.49
CA SER A 97 25.25 -3.94 10.14
C SER A 97 24.76 -5.39 10.15
N ASP A 98 25.16 -6.15 11.15
CA ASP A 98 24.92 -7.59 11.26
C ASP A 98 24.48 -7.94 12.68
N ILE A 99 23.42 -8.77 12.81
CA ILE A 99 22.86 -9.15 14.11
C ILE A 99 22.32 -10.59 14.06
N GLU A 100 22.42 -11.29 15.17
CA GLU A 100 21.76 -12.56 15.41
C GLU A 100 20.57 -12.34 16.35
N VAL A 101 19.42 -12.94 16.06
CA VAL A 101 18.19 -12.81 16.86
C VAL A 101 17.91 -14.15 17.50
N ASP A 102 17.83 -14.18 18.81
CA ASP A 102 17.42 -15.37 19.54
C ASP A 102 15.89 -15.57 19.37
N MET A 103 15.55 -16.65 18.68
CA MET A 103 14.17 -17.04 18.40
C MET A 103 13.68 -18.19 19.28
N ALA A 104 14.52 -18.70 20.21
CA ALA A 104 14.22 -19.93 20.95
C ALA A 104 12.88 -19.88 21.70
N GLU A 105 12.67 -18.89 22.57
CA GLU A 105 11.41 -18.69 23.28
C GLU A 105 10.47 -17.76 22.49
N LEU A 106 11.03 -16.80 21.74
CA LEU A 106 10.25 -15.84 20.95
C LEU A 106 9.36 -16.54 19.92
N PHE A 107 9.82 -17.65 19.34
CA PHE A 107 9.02 -18.43 18.40
C PHE A 107 7.72 -18.96 19.03
N ALA A 108 7.80 -19.45 20.27
CA ALA A 108 6.61 -19.91 21.01
C ALA A 108 5.65 -18.75 21.34
N GLU A 109 6.19 -17.57 21.71
CA GLU A 109 5.39 -16.38 21.99
C GLU A 109 4.67 -15.85 20.74
N ILE A 110 5.29 -15.94 19.55
CA ILE A 110 4.68 -15.56 18.27
C ILE A 110 3.46 -16.44 17.93
N GLY A 111 3.52 -17.72 18.19
CA GLY A 111 2.39 -18.67 18.24
C GLY A 111 1.77 -19.07 16.91
N SER A 112 1.91 -18.31 15.82
CA SER A 112 1.36 -18.66 14.51
C SER A 112 2.29 -18.29 13.36
N MET A 113 2.13 -18.99 12.22
CA MET A 113 2.92 -18.72 11.01
C MET A 113 2.64 -17.31 10.46
N GLU A 114 1.39 -16.87 10.52
CA GLU A 114 0.98 -15.54 10.07
C GLU A 114 1.63 -14.45 10.92
N SER A 115 1.64 -14.62 12.23
CA SER A 115 2.32 -13.71 13.16
C SER A 115 3.83 -13.67 12.89
N TYR A 116 4.44 -14.82 12.60
CA TYR A 116 5.86 -14.90 12.26
C TYR A 116 6.18 -14.23 10.92
N GLU A 117 5.32 -14.40 9.91
CA GLU A 117 5.38 -13.63 8.66
C GLU A 117 5.36 -12.12 8.94
N GLN A 118 4.48 -11.64 9.84
CA GLN A 118 4.39 -10.22 10.18
C GLN A 118 5.63 -9.71 10.93
N PHE A 119 6.22 -10.52 11.80
CA PHE A 119 7.50 -10.19 12.45
C PHE A 119 8.61 -9.97 11.42
N CYS A 120 8.76 -10.91 10.48
CA CYS A 120 9.71 -10.79 9.36
C CYS A 120 9.38 -9.59 8.46
N LEU A 121 8.10 -9.37 8.17
CA LEU A 121 7.63 -8.25 7.35
C LEU A 121 7.98 -6.90 7.99
N GLY A 122 7.82 -6.77 9.30
CA GLY A 122 8.18 -5.55 10.03
C GLY A 122 9.65 -5.19 9.86
N MET A 123 10.55 -6.17 9.96
CA MET A 123 11.98 -5.96 9.70
C MET A 123 12.24 -5.50 8.27
N LEU A 124 11.65 -6.17 7.29
CA LEU A 124 11.83 -5.85 5.87
C LEU A 124 11.32 -4.43 5.57
N LEU A 125 10.08 -4.10 5.96
CA LEU A 125 9.47 -2.79 5.67
C LEU A 125 10.23 -1.64 6.33
N ALA A 126 10.72 -1.82 7.57
CA ALA A 126 11.50 -0.81 8.28
C ALA A 126 12.91 -0.60 7.68
N SER A 127 13.43 -1.58 6.92
CA SER A 127 14.71 -1.45 6.24
C SER A 127 14.65 -0.61 4.96
N TYR A 128 13.46 -0.40 4.41
CA TYR A 128 13.29 0.38 3.17
C TYR A 128 13.80 1.81 3.29
N SER A 129 14.42 2.29 2.23
CA SER A 129 14.77 3.70 2.05
C SER A 129 14.84 4.05 0.56
N PHE A 130 14.26 5.18 0.18
CA PHE A 130 14.37 5.71 -1.18
C PHE A 130 15.55 6.67 -1.25
N ASN A 131 16.64 6.23 -1.89
CA ASN A 131 17.92 6.93 -1.89
C ASN A 131 18.41 7.25 -3.30
N ASN A 132 17.60 7.06 -4.35
CA ASN A 132 18.02 7.09 -5.76
C ASN A 132 18.69 8.39 -6.20
N TYR A 133 18.43 9.49 -5.49
CA TYR A 133 18.94 10.83 -5.85
C TYR A 133 19.91 11.40 -4.83
N PHE A 134 20.40 10.58 -3.87
CA PHE A 134 21.39 11.02 -2.90
C PHE A 134 22.81 10.86 -3.47
N GLY A 135 23.63 11.90 -3.30
CA GLY A 135 25.06 11.81 -3.61
C GLY A 135 25.81 10.88 -2.65
N GLU A 136 26.99 10.38 -3.10
CA GLU A 136 27.79 9.40 -2.36
C GLU A 136 28.11 9.82 -0.91
N LYS A 137 28.41 11.11 -0.67
CA LYS A 137 28.71 11.62 0.68
C LYS A 137 27.55 11.33 1.65
N ARG A 138 26.31 11.63 1.23
CA ARG A 138 25.12 11.41 2.05
C ARG A 138 24.78 9.93 2.24
N LEU A 139 25.20 9.08 1.31
CA LEU A 139 25.00 7.63 1.41
C LEU A 139 25.99 6.99 2.39
N LYS A 140 27.22 7.50 2.48
CA LYS A 140 28.25 6.99 3.42
C LYS A 140 27.86 7.17 4.90
N ASP A 141 27.05 8.19 5.20
CA ASP A 141 26.61 8.48 6.58
C ASP A 141 25.45 7.56 7.04
N LYS A 142 24.93 6.71 6.15
CA LYS A 142 23.81 5.80 6.47
C LYS A 142 24.30 4.43 6.88
N THR A 143 23.74 3.89 7.96
CA THR A 143 23.96 2.50 8.35
C THR A 143 23.36 1.54 7.32
N GLU A 144 24.19 0.75 6.69
CA GLU A 144 23.76 -0.33 5.82
C GLU A 144 23.56 -1.60 6.66
N ILE A 145 22.32 -2.02 6.82
CA ILE A 145 22.00 -3.31 7.43
C ILE A 145 22.23 -4.41 6.40
N LYS A 146 23.18 -5.32 6.67
CA LYS A 146 23.59 -6.38 5.74
C LYS A 146 22.86 -7.68 6.02
N ASN A 147 23.02 -8.23 7.24
CA ASN A 147 22.47 -9.52 7.59
C ASN A 147 21.74 -9.48 8.93
N ILE A 148 20.58 -10.14 8.97
CA ILE A 148 19.86 -10.50 10.20
C ILE A 148 19.68 -12.01 10.19
N LEU A 149 20.17 -12.67 11.19
CA LEU A 149 20.16 -14.12 11.31
C LEU A 149 19.19 -14.52 12.40
N LEU A 150 18.08 -15.15 12.02
CA LEU A 150 17.10 -15.70 12.96
C LEU A 150 17.58 -17.09 13.41
N VAL A 151 17.96 -17.20 14.66
CA VAL A 151 18.50 -18.44 15.24
C VAL A 151 17.36 -19.22 15.87
N SER A 152 16.99 -20.35 15.24
CA SER A 152 15.85 -21.17 15.64
C SER A 152 16.04 -22.62 15.23
N GLU A 153 15.55 -23.57 16.04
CA GLU A 153 15.45 -24.98 15.66
C GLU A 153 14.34 -25.25 14.63
N HIS A 154 13.38 -24.30 14.47
CA HIS A 154 12.24 -24.38 13.55
C HIS A 154 12.59 -23.92 12.13
N LYS A 155 13.56 -24.58 11.49
CA LYS A 155 14.10 -24.17 10.19
C LYS A 155 13.04 -23.93 9.14
N LYS A 156 12.16 -24.92 8.91
CA LYS A 156 11.16 -24.88 7.83
C LYS A 156 10.18 -23.71 8.02
N ASP A 157 9.74 -23.47 9.24
CA ASP A 157 8.78 -22.41 9.53
C ASP A 157 9.44 -21.04 9.40
N THR A 158 10.69 -20.90 9.87
CA THR A 158 11.46 -19.66 9.73
C THR A 158 11.72 -19.31 8.27
N GLU A 159 12.19 -20.27 7.46
CA GLU A 159 12.44 -20.06 6.04
C GLU A 159 11.14 -19.72 5.29
N ASN A 160 10.03 -20.35 5.64
CA ASN A 160 8.72 -20.09 5.05
C ASN A 160 8.21 -18.69 5.43
N ALA A 161 8.29 -18.29 6.70
CA ALA A 161 7.91 -16.95 7.14
C ALA A 161 8.74 -15.86 6.43
N ILE A 162 10.06 -16.05 6.32
CA ILE A 162 10.94 -15.13 5.58
C ILE A 162 10.52 -15.02 4.11
N ALA A 163 10.29 -16.16 3.43
CA ALA A 163 9.90 -16.16 2.02
C ALA A 163 8.57 -15.43 1.79
N ARG A 164 7.57 -15.72 2.62
CA ARG A 164 6.24 -15.09 2.55
C ARG A 164 6.30 -13.59 2.82
N ALA A 165 7.03 -13.18 3.85
CA ALA A 165 7.23 -11.75 4.17
C ALA A 165 7.98 -11.02 3.05
N SER A 166 8.98 -11.68 2.43
CA SER A 166 9.74 -11.10 1.31
C SER A 166 8.86 -10.82 0.10
N GLN A 167 7.95 -11.73 -0.26
CA GLN A 167 6.99 -11.50 -1.35
C GLN A 167 6.14 -10.24 -1.12
N ILE A 168 5.64 -10.04 0.10
CA ILE A 168 4.87 -8.83 0.43
C ILE A 168 5.76 -7.58 0.34
N ALA A 169 6.92 -7.63 1.00
CA ALA A 169 7.83 -6.48 1.07
C ALA A 169 8.33 -6.03 -0.31
N GLU A 170 8.72 -6.93 -1.19
CA GLU A 170 9.19 -6.63 -2.54
C GLU A 170 8.14 -5.87 -3.37
N ASN A 171 6.88 -6.28 -3.29
CA ASN A 171 5.80 -5.65 -4.04
C ASN A 171 5.38 -4.30 -3.40
N ILE A 172 5.45 -4.16 -2.07
CA ILE A 172 5.30 -2.87 -1.39
C ILE A 172 6.46 -1.94 -1.75
N PHE A 173 7.70 -2.41 -1.81
CA PHE A 173 8.87 -1.60 -2.18
C PHE A 173 8.76 -1.09 -3.61
N TRP A 174 8.38 -1.96 -4.56
CA TRP A 174 8.13 -1.53 -5.93
C TRP A 174 7.07 -0.41 -5.98
N THR A 175 5.98 -0.55 -5.24
CA THR A 175 4.92 0.47 -5.16
C THR A 175 5.43 1.77 -4.52
N ARG A 176 6.18 1.67 -3.42
CA ARG A 176 6.82 2.84 -2.78
C ARG A 176 7.78 3.55 -3.72
N ASP A 177 8.59 2.81 -4.46
CA ASP A 177 9.53 3.38 -5.44
C ASP A 177 8.78 4.13 -6.53
N MET A 178 7.71 3.56 -7.08
CA MET A 178 6.89 4.22 -8.10
C MET A 178 6.30 5.56 -7.60
N VAL A 179 5.78 5.59 -6.37
CA VAL A 179 5.19 6.79 -5.76
C VAL A 179 6.27 7.83 -5.37
N ASN A 180 7.46 7.38 -4.98
CA ASN A 180 8.54 8.27 -4.56
C ASN A 180 9.28 8.93 -5.73
N GLU A 181 9.27 8.31 -6.90
CA GLU A 181 9.91 8.86 -8.09
C GLU A 181 9.32 10.23 -8.46
N PRO A 182 10.12 11.17 -8.95
CA PRO A 182 9.61 12.46 -9.41
C PRO A 182 8.90 12.34 -10.76
N SER A 183 7.99 13.28 -11.05
CA SER A 183 7.15 13.26 -12.26
C SER A 183 7.92 13.49 -13.58
N ASN A 184 9.17 13.97 -13.53
CA ASN A 184 10.05 14.00 -14.71
C ASN A 184 10.66 12.62 -15.03
N VAL A 185 10.48 11.63 -14.14
CA VAL A 185 10.90 10.23 -14.30
C VAL A 185 9.71 9.33 -14.53
N ILE A 186 8.63 9.50 -13.77
CA ILE A 186 7.40 8.71 -13.92
C ILE A 186 6.35 9.52 -14.68
N ASN A 187 5.95 9.00 -15.83
CA ASN A 187 4.80 9.40 -16.65
C ASN A 187 4.08 8.13 -17.15
N SER A 188 3.04 8.28 -17.93
CA SER A 188 2.25 7.14 -18.45
C SER A 188 3.08 6.06 -19.14
N LEU A 189 4.12 6.45 -19.90
CA LEU A 189 4.97 5.50 -20.65
C LEU A 189 5.98 4.78 -19.74
N THR A 190 6.68 5.52 -18.91
CA THR A 190 7.71 4.96 -18.02
C THR A 190 7.10 4.14 -16.88
N PHE A 191 5.88 4.50 -16.43
CA PHE A 191 5.10 3.65 -15.53
C PHE A 191 4.86 2.28 -16.15
N ILE A 192 4.35 2.26 -17.38
CA ILE A 192 4.06 1.03 -18.13
C ILE A 192 5.33 0.20 -18.34
N GLU A 193 6.44 0.83 -18.71
CA GLU A 193 7.71 0.12 -18.90
C GLU A 193 8.15 -0.60 -17.62
N ARG A 194 8.11 0.09 -16.48
CA ARG A 194 8.48 -0.49 -15.17
C ARG A 194 7.52 -1.60 -14.74
N ALA A 195 6.22 -1.43 -14.94
CA ALA A 195 5.22 -2.44 -14.62
C ALA A 195 5.34 -3.69 -15.51
N LYS A 196 5.59 -3.52 -16.83
CA LYS A 196 5.83 -4.63 -17.76
C LYS A 196 7.02 -5.49 -17.36
N LYS A 197 8.14 -4.88 -16.98
CA LYS A 197 9.36 -5.61 -16.53
C LYS A 197 9.08 -6.56 -15.35
N VAL A 198 8.18 -6.19 -14.46
CA VAL A 198 7.78 -7.05 -13.33
C VAL A 198 6.76 -8.10 -13.79
N ALA A 199 5.76 -7.69 -14.57
CA ALA A 199 4.70 -8.56 -15.07
C ALA A 199 5.25 -9.76 -15.88
N GLU A 200 6.25 -9.52 -16.75
CA GLU A 200 6.91 -10.54 -17.55
C GLU A 200 7.54 -11.64 -16.69
N LYS A 201 8.23 -11.26 -15.60
CA LYS A 201 8.84 -12.20 -14.66
C LYS A 201 7.82 -13.07 -13.92
N LYS A 202 6.60 -12.57 -13.76
CA LYS A 202 5.49 -13.21 -13.02
C LYS A 202 4.45 -13.88 -13.93
N LYS A 203 4.73 -13.99 -15.24
CA LYS A 203 3.82 -14.57 -16.25
C LYS A 203 2.45 -13.89 -16.29
N ILE A 204 2.40 -12.60 -16.04
CA ILE A 204 1.20 -11.75 -16.12
C ILE A 204 1.08 -11.23 -17.55
N THR A 205 -0.07 -11.42 -18.16
CA THR A 205 -0.35 -10.91 -19.51
C THR A 205 -0.65 -9.42 -19.47
N VAL A 206 0.00 -8.63 -20.34
CA VAL A 206 -0.16 -7.18 -20.38
C VAL A 206 -0.72 -6.74 -21.75
N SER A 207 -1.67 -5.82 -21.72
CA SER A 207 -2.13 -5.05 -22.88
C SER A 207 -2.19 -3.56 -22.53
N VAL A 208 -2.03 -2.71 -23.56
CA VAL A 208 -2.04 -1.26 -23.39
C VAL A 208 -2.88 -0.66 -24.50
N LEU A 209 -3.87 0.15 -24.13
CA LEU A 209 -4.61 0.94 -25.11
C LEU A 209 -3.91 2.30 -25.27
N ASP A 210 -3.59 2.64 -26.50
CA ASP A 210 -3.05 3.95 -26.87
C ASP A 210 -4.16 5.00 -27.07
N GLU A 211 -3.79 6.23 -27.33
CA GLU A 211 -4.72 7.34 -27.52
C GLU A 211 -5.75 7.09 -28.63
N LYS A 212 -5.35 6.46 -29.75
CA LYS A 212 -6.26 6.11 -30.83
C LYS A 212 -7.30 5.10 -30.40
N GLN A 213 -6.87 4.10 -29.64
CA GLN A 213 -7.74 3.07 -29.08
C GLN A 213 -8.67 3.63 -27.99
N LEU A 214 -8.18 4.57 -27.16
CA LEU A 214 -9.01 5.29 -26.19
C LEU A 214 -10.13 6.09 -26.89
N LYS A 215 -9.81 6.79 -27.97
CA LYS A 215 -10.79 7.50 -28.81
C LYS A 215 -11.85 6.54 -29.39
N THR A 216 -11.42 5.39 -29.93
CA THR A 216 -12.33 4.36 -30.46
C THR A 216 -13.27 3.78 -29.40
N GLN A 217 -12.81 3.72 -28.15
CA GLN A 217 -13.60 3.26 -27.01
C GLN A 217 -14.41 4.37 -26.32
N ASN A 218 -14.40 5.60 -26.83
CA ASN A 218 -15.05 6.77 -26.21
C ASN A 218 -14.63 7.02 -24.75
N MET A 219 -13.37 6.80 -24.43
CA MET A 219 -12.81 7.06 -23.10
C MET A 219 -12.48 8.54 -22.92
N ASN A 220 -13.51 9.38 -22.99
CA ASN A 220 -13.32 10.82 -23.03
C ASN A 220 -12.98 11.44 -21.67
N GLY A 221 -13.19 10.71 -20.55
CA GLY A 221 -12.67 11.11 -19.25
C GLY A 221 -11.14 11.10 -19.23
N ILE A 222 -10.52 10.00 -19.71
CA ILE A 222 -9.06 9.89 -19.81
C ILE A 222 -8.50 10.89 -20.81
N LEU A 223 -9.14 11.02 -21.98
CA LEU A 223 -8.70 11.93 -23.05
C LEU A 223 -8.84 13.39 -22.66
N GLY A 224 -9.94 13.78 -22.01
CA GLY A 224 -10.21 15.15 -21.57
C GLY A 224 -9.22 15.59 -20.49
N VAL A 225 -9.01 14.76 -19.48
CA VAL A 225 -8.01 15.06 -18.42
C VAL A 225 -6.60 15.21 -19.02
N ASN A 226 -6.25 14.40 -20.03
CA ASN A 226 -4.95 14.46 -20.70
C ASN A 226 -4.76 15.69 -21.59
N ALA A 227 -5.80 16.33 -22.05
CA ALA A 227 -5.78 17.28 -23.18
C ALA A 227 -4.79 18.45 -23.00
N GLY A 228 -4.43 18.81 -21.74
CA GLY A 228 -3.39 19.81 -21.45
C GLY A 228 -1.96 19.26 -21.35
N SER A 229 -1.77 17.94 -21.42
CA SER A 229 -0.45 17.30 -21.25
C SER A 229 0.24 16.99 -22.56
N LYS A 230 1.58 17.09 -22.56
CA LYS A 230 2.40 16.57 -23.67
C LYS A 230 2.65 15.05 -23.60
N ASN A 231 2.46 14.44 -22.42
CA ASN A 231 2.61 13.00 -22.25
C ASN A 231 1.33 12.31 -22.74
N PRO A 232 1.42 11.26 -23.58
CA PRO A 232 0.24 10.63 -24.16
C PRO A 232 -0.51 9.80 -23.10
N PRO A 233 -1.86 9.81 -23.11
CA PRO A 233 -2.65 8.99 -22.20
C PRO A 233 -2.56 7.50 -22.57
N ARG A 234 -2.72 6.63 -21.59
CA ARG A 234 -2.72 5.17 -21.78
C ARG A 234 -3.71 4.51 -20.85
N LEU A 235 -4.30 3.40 -21.28
CA LEU A 235 -4.95 2.46 -20.37
C LEU A 235 -4.07 1.20 -20.29
N PHE A 236 -3.44 1.02 -19.14
CA PHE A 236 -2.66 -0.17 -18.85
C PHE A 236 -3.57 -1.25 -18.27
N VAL A 237 -3.48 -2.46 -18.81
CA VAL A 237 -4.24 -3.62 -18.36
C VAL A 237 -3.31 -4.80 -18.17
N ALA A 238 -3.33 -5.39 -16.98
CA ALA A 238 -2.52 -6.56 -16.65
C ALA A 238 -3.41 -7.66 -16.06
N GLN A 239 -3.22 -8.90 -16.50
CA GLN A 239 -4.05 -10.04 -16.12
C GLN A 239 -3.24 -11.18 -15.55
N TYR A 240 -3.58 -11.58 -14.33
CA TYR A 240 -3.19 -12.84 -13.73
C TYR A 240 -4.34 -13.83 -13.87
N LYS A 241 -4.06 -15.03 -14.38
CA LYS A 241 -5.02 -16.11 -14.55
C LYS A 241 -4.56 -17.36 -13.82
N ASN A 242 -5.47 -17.99 -13.10
CA ASN A 242 -5.23 -19.25 -12.40
C ASN A 242 -6.26 -20.29 -12.87
N SER A 243 -5.79 -21.48 -13.31
CA SER A 243 -6.68 -22.52 -13.82
C SER A 243 -7.66 -23.08 -12.79
N LYS A 244 -7.44 -22.83 -11.50
CA LYS A 244 -8.31 -23.21 -10.39
C LYS A 244 -9.18 -22.05 -9.89
N ALA A 245 -9.17 -20.92 -10.60
CA ALA A 245 -9.95 -19.74 -10.23
C ALA A 245 -11.45 -20.00 -10.40
N LYS A 246 -12.22 -19.62 -9.40
CA LYS A 246 -13.69 -19.60 -9.45
C LYS A 246 -14.25 -18.19 -9.61
N LYS A 247 -13.44 -17.17 -9.36
CA LYS A 247 -13.82 -15.76 -9.37
C LYS A 247 -12.97 -14.93 -10.30
N ASN A 248 -13.64 -13.97 -10.94
CA ASN A 248 -13.02 -12.94 -11.76
C ASN A 248 -13.11 -11.60 -10.99
N ILE A 249 -11.98 -10.99 -10.70
CA ILE A 249 -11.91 -9.75 -9.94
C ILE A 249 -11.22 -8.70 -10.79
N VAL A 250 -11.82 -7.51 -10.87
CA VAL A 250 -11.19 -6.35 -11.50
C VAL A 250 -10.74 -5.37 -10.43
N LEU A 251 -9.48 -4.96 -10.49
CA LEU A 251 -8.89 -3.93 -9.66
C LEU A 251 -8.57 -2.72 -10.53
N VAL A 252 -9.10 -1.55 -10.19
CA VAL A 252 -8.87 -0.31 -10.94
C VAL A 252 -8.08 0.66 -10.07
N GLY A 253 -6.99 1.24 -10.59
CA GLY A 253 -6.15 2.16 -9.83
C GLY A 253 -6.00 3.53 -10.50
N LYS A 254 -6.29 4.63 -9.77
CA LYS A 254 -6.06 6.00 -10.25
C LYS A 254 -4.58 6.18 -10.62
N GLY A 255 -4.33 6.68 -11.83
CA GLY A 255 -2.99 6.83 -12.40
C GLY A 255 -2.68 8.23 -12.92
N ILE A 256 -2.93 9.27 -12.13
CA ILE A 256 -2.52 10.64 -12.46
C ILE A 256 -1.05 10.81 -12.08
N THR A 257 -0.17 10.81 -13.09
CA THR A 257 1.30 10.83 -12.86
C THR A 257 1.81 12.19 -12.39
N PHE A 258 1.05 13.25 -12.60
CA PHE A 258 1.18 14.54 -11.93
C PHE A 258 -0.11 15.33 -12.04
N ASP A 259 -0.58 15.89 -10.93
CA ASP A 259 -1.82 16.66 -10.87
C ASP A 259 -1.54 18.14 -10.56
N THR A 260 -1.81 19.02 -11.53
CA THR A 260 -1.77 20.47 -11.32
C THR A 260 -3.13 21.05 -10.94
N GLY A 261 -4.21 20.25 -10.98
CA GLY A 261 -5.59 20.71 -10.95
C GLY A 261 -6.15 21.12 -12.32
N GLY A 262 -5.34 21.08 -13.39
CA GLY A 262 -5.75 21.56 -14.70
C GLY A 262 -6.03 23.06 -14.70
N MET A 263 -7.11 23.51 -15.34
CA MET A 263 -7.53 24.92 -15.36
C MET A 263 -8.01 25.40 -13.98
N SER A 264 -8.52 24.50 -13.11
CA SER A 264 -8.76 24.76 -11.69
C SER A 264 -7.47 24.58 -10.88
N LEU A 265 -6.46 25.42 -11.18
CA LEU A 265 -5.07 25.27 -10.74
C LEU A 265 -4.94 25.23 -9.20
N LYS A 266 -4.23 24.21 -8.72
CA LYS A 266 -3.91 24.07 -7.29
C LYS A 266 -3.00 25.19 -6.79
N PRO A 267 -3.15 25.66 -5.54
CA PRO A 267 -2.12 26.46 -4.87
C PRO A 267 -0.78 25.70 -4.81
N SER A 268 0.34 26.42 -4.85
CA SER A 268 1.71 25.84 -4.87
C SER A 268 1.95 24.82 -3.76
N ASP A 269 1.51 25.12 -2.52
CA ASP A 269 1.72 24.22 -1.38
C ASP A 269 0.92 22.93 -1.49
N SER A 270 -0.26 22.98 -2.14
CA SER A 270 -1.08 21.79 -2.41
C SER A 270 -0.58 21.00 -3.62
N MET A 271 0.12 21.65 -4.56
CA MET A 271 0.68 21.01 -5.75
C MET A 271 1.98 20.24 -5.45
N LEU A 272 2.74 20.70 -4.45
CA LEU A 272 3.96 20.00 -4.03
C LEU A 272 3.60 18.63 -3.47
N GLY A 273 4.09 17.58 -4.10
CA GLY A 273 3.78 16.20 -3.71
C GLY A 273 2.83 15.49 -4.67
N MET A 274 2.10 16.20 -5.55
CA MET A 274 1.12 15.63 -6.48
C MET A 274 1.70 14.61 -7.50
N LYS A 275 2.95 14.24 -7.37
CA LYS A 275 3.56 13.06 -8.00
C LYS A 275 3.03 11.73 -7.45
N ASP A 276 2.46 11.75 -6.26
CA ASP A 276 1.88 10.57 -5.59
C ASP A 276 0.45 10.24 -6.04
N ASP A 277 -0.13 11.07 -6.90
CA ASP A 277 -1.52 10.94 -7.37
C ASP A 277 -1.76 9.76 -8.33
N MET A 278 -0.73 8.94 -8.51
CA MET A 278 -0.75 7.65 -9.18
C MET A 278 -0.59 6.46 -8.22
N ALA A 279 -0.66 6.70 -6.91
CA ALA A 279 -0.48 5.66 -5.90
C ALA A 279 -1.52 4.53 -6.02
N GLY A 280 -2.74 4.84 -6.46
CA GLY A 280 -3.76 3.84 -6.74
C GLY A 280 -3.34 2.85 -7.84
N ALA A 281 -2.84 3.34 -8.97
CA ALA A 281 -2.33 2.50 -10.05
C ALA A 281 -1.11 1.67 -9.61
N ALA A 282 -0.21 2.25 -8.84
CA ALA A 282 0.93 1.53 -8.30
C ALA A 282 0.50 0.44 -7.30
N ALA A 283 -0.49 0.72 -6.43
CA ALA A 283 -1.03 -0.25 -5.48
C ALA A 283 -1.70 -1.44 -6.17
N VAL A 284 -2.50 -1.19 -7.21
CA VAL A 284 -3.16 -2.25 -8.00
C VAL A 284 -2.15 -3.15 -8.70
N CYS A 285 -1.10 -2.57 -9.30
CA CYS A 285 -0.02 -3.35 -9.90
C CYS A 285 0.74 -4.16 -8.84
N GLY A 286 1.15 -3.54 -7.72
CA GLY A 286 1.85 -4.22 -6.63
C GLY A 286 1.02 -5.36 -6.04
N ALA A 287 -0.30 -5.15 -5.86
CA ALA A 287 -1.23 -6.20 -5.41
C ALA A 287 -1.32 -7.35 -6.41
N LEU A 288 -1.45 -7.06 -7.72
CA LEU A 288 -1.46 -8.09 -8.76
C LEU A 288 -0.18 -8.92 -8.77
N PHE A 289 0.96 -8.27 -8.58
CA PHE A 289 2.25 -8.96 -8.51
C PHE A 289 2.34 -9.88 -7.30
N LEU A 290 1.86 -9.43 -6.13
CA LEU A 290 1.79 -10.24 -4.91
C LEU A 290 0.82 -11.43 -5.05
N ILE A 291 -0.35 -11.21 -5.68
CA ILE A 291 -1.34 -12.26 -5.98
C ILE A 291 -0.71 -13.35 -6.85
N ALA A 292 0.08 -12.96 -7.86
CA ALA A 292 0.79 -13.90 -8.72
C ALA A 292 1.90 -14.66 -7.97
N ASP A 293 2.68 -13.99 -7.11
CA ASP A 293 3.71 -14.63 -6.27
C ASP A 293 3.12 -15.67 -5.31
N ARG A 294 1.93 -15.39 -4.78
CA ARG A 294 1.19 -16.27 -3.87
C ARG A 294 0.43 -17.38 -4.61
N GLY A 295 0.29 -17.29 -5.93
CA GLY A 295 -0.47 -18.26 -6.73
C GLY A 295 -1.94 -18.35 -6.33
N LEU A 296 -2.58 -17.22 -5.96
CA LEU A 296 -3.96 -17.20 -5.47
C LEU A 296 -4.94 -17.75 -6.51
N LYS A 297 -5.97 -18.46 -6.05
CA LYS A 297 -6.96 -19.16 -6.90
C LYS A 297 -8.06 -18.21 -7.39
N ALA A 298 -7.68 -17.08 -7.96
CA ALA A 298 -8.58 -16.09 -8.56
C ALA A 298 -8.02 -15.64 -9.92
N ASN A 299 -8.90 -15.23 -10.84
CA ASN A 299 -8.51 -14.47 -12.01
C ASN A 299 -8.58 -12.98 -11.64
N VAL A 300 -7.48 -12.26 -11.81
CA VAL A 300 -7.42 -10.85 -11.42
C VAL A 300 -6.95 -10.01 -12.60
N THR A 301 -7.71 -8.96 -12.91
CA THR A 301 -7.37 -7.97 -13.93
C THR A 301 -7.13 -6.62 -13.28
N ALA A 302 -5.92 -6.11 -13.38
CA ALA A 302 -5.54 -4.75 -12.99
C ALA A 302 -5.75 -3.80 -14.16
N ILE A 303 -6.41 -2.67 -13.93
CA ILE A 303 -6.67 -1.62 -14.92
C ILE A 303 -6.20 -0.28 -14.36
N CYS A 304 -5.28 0.37 -15.06
CA CYS A 304 -4.72 1.65 -14.64
C CYS A 304 -4.88 2.68 -15.78
N PRO A 305 -5.83 3.62 -15.68
CA PRO A 305 -5.88 4.78 -16.54
C PRO A 305 -4.74 5.72 -16.19
N LEU A 306 -3.79 5.91 -17.10
CA LEU A 306 -2.54 6.65 -16.88
C LEU A 306 -2.53 7.94 -17.70
N THR A 307 -2.43 9.07 -17.02
CA THR A 307 -2.37 10.41 -17.63
C THR A 307 -1.76 11.42 -16.66
N ASP A 308 -1.48 12.63 -17.16
CA ASP A 308 -1.26 13.82 -16.31
C ASP A 308 -2.53 14.68 -16.34
N ASN A 309 -2.75 15.45 -15.28
CA ASN A 309 -3.68 16.59 -15.30
C ASN A 309 -2.88 17.90 -15.30
N LYS A 310 -2.78 18.54 -16.45
CA LYS A 310 -1.96 19.73 -16.62
C LYS A 310 -2.68 20.88 -17.31
N THR A 311 -2.24 22.08 -16.99
CA THR A 311 -2.57 23.29 -17.75
C THR A 311 -1.86 23.23 -19.11
N GLY A 312 -2.54 23.63 -20.18
CA GLY A 312 -2.02 23.68 -21.54
C GLY A 312 -3.06 24.23 -22.50
N SER A 313 -2.66 24.54 -23.71
CA SER A 313 -3.55 25.15 -24.71
C SER A 313 -4.75 24.29 -25.12
N GLY A 314 -4.66 22.97 -24.89
CA GLY A 314 -5.74 22.02 -25.17
C GLY A 314 -6.50 21.58 -23.91
N ALA A 315 -6.17 22.09 -22.71
CA ALA A 315 -6.80 21.64 -21.47
C ALA A 315 -8.31 21.89 -21.47
N ILE A 316 -9.06 20.96 -20.88
CA ILE A 316 -10.51 21.13 -20.68
C ILE A 316 -10.79 22.29 -19.72
N ASN A 317 -11.89 22.98 -19.96
CA ASN A 317 -12.34 24.12 -19.18
C ASN A 317 -13.48 23.73 -18.24
N PRO A 318 -13.61 24.39 -17.10
CA PRO A 318 -14.86 24.34 -16.34
C PRO A 318 -16.05 24.74 -17.23
N GLY A 319 -17.10 23.90 -17.25
CA GLY A 319 -18.25 24.00 -18.13
C GLY A 319 -18.22 23.09 -19.36
N ASP A 320 -17.09 22.47 -19.70
CA ASP A 320 -17.03 21.48 -20.77
C ASP A 320 -17.81 20.21 -20.40
N ILE A 321 -18.42 19.58 -21.41
CA ILE A 321 -19.18 18.33 -21.23
C ILE A 321 -18.45 17.18 -21.88
N LEU A 322 -18.22 16.12 -21.11
CA LEU A 322 -17.60 14.88 -21.57
C LEU A 322 -18.65 13.77 -21.69
N LYS A 323 -18.67 13.05 -22.81
CA LYS A 323 -19.45 11.82 -22.97
C LYS A 323 -18.56 10.63 -22.63
N MET A 324 -18.81 9.99 -21.50
CA MET A 324 -17.98 8.92 -20.94
C MET A 324 -18.15 7.59 -21.70
N HIS A 325 -17.28 6.61 -21.39
CA HIS A 325 -17.26 5.29 -22.02
C HIS A 325 -18.61 4.55 -22.00
N ASN A 326 -19.41 4.67 -20.95
CA ASN A 326 -20.75 4.06 -20.86
C ASN A 326 -21.85 4.89 -21.54
N GLY A 327 -21.53 6.09 -22.01
CA GLY A 327 -22.45 7.00 -22.69
C GLY A 327 -23.02 8.11 -21.79
N VAL A 328 -22.84 8.05 -20.48
CA VAL A 328 -23.21 9.12 -19.53
C VAL A 328 -22.47 10.41 -19.88
N THR A 329 -23.18 11.54 -19.87
CA THR A 329 -22.60 12.87 -20.07
C THR A 329 -22.26 13.52 -18.74
N VAL A 330 -21.09 14.13 -18.65
CA VAL A 330 -20.55 14.72 -17.43
C VAL A 330 -20.17 16.18 -17.69
N GLU A 331 -20.79 17.11 -16.97
CA GLU A 331 -20.34 18.49 -16.90
C GLU A 331 -19.11 18.57 -15.98
N VAL A 332 -18.02 19.11 -16.48
CA VAL A 332 -16.78 19.32 -15.72
C VAL A 332 -16.83 20.69 -15.08
N VAL A 333 -17.32 20.79 -13.86
CA VAL A 333 -17.39 22.09 -13.13
C VAL A 333 -16.09 22.41 -12.40
N ASN A 334 -15.22 21.40 -12.17
CA ASN A 334 -13.93 21.55 -11.54
C ASN A 334 -12.92 20.54 -12.16
N THR A 335 -11.90 21.05 -12.81
CA THR A 335 -10.87 20.20 -13.45
C THR A 335 -9.90 19.56 -12.45
N ASP A 336 -9.90 19.96 -11.16
CA ASP A 336 -9.18 19.32 -10.05
C ASP A 336 -9.95 18.10 -9.46
N ALA A 337 -11.08 17.76 -10.03
CA ALA A 337 -11.82 16.52 -9.78
C ALA A 337 -11.69 15.55 -10.99
N GLU A 338 -10.49 15.36 -11.45
CA GLU A 338 -10.06 14.62 -12.64
C GLU A 338 -9.96 13.11 -12.41
N GLY A 339 -9.54 12.71 -11.21
CA GLY A 339 -9.32 11.30 -10.85
C GLY A 339 -10.57 10.47 -11.04
N ARG A 340 -11.73 10.98 -10.65
CA ARG A 340 -13.01 10.30 -10.85
C ARG A 340 -13.40 10.19 -12.33
N LEU A 341 -13.00 11.14 -13.18
CA LEU A 341 -13.26 11.09 -14.64
C LEU A 341 -12.50 9.93 -15.29
N ILE A 342 -11.21 9.78 -14.98
CA ILE A 342 -10.43 8.68 -15.54
C ILE A 342 -10.85 7.31 -14.99
N LEU A 343 -11.25 7.25 -13.71
CA LEU A 343 -11.76 6.03 -13.08
C LEU A 343 -13.10 5.61 -13.68
N ALA A 344 -13.98 6.53 -14.00
CA ALA A 344 -15.29 6.27 -14.63
C ALA A 344 -15.14 5.49 -15.95
N ASP A 345 -14.25 5.91 -16.83
CA ASP A 345 -13.97 5.19 -18.08
C ASP A 345 -13.39 3.80 -17.82
N ALA A 346 -12.45 3.70 -16.87
CA ALA A 346 -11.78 2.44 -16.54
C ALA A 346 -12.71 1.42 -15.87
N LEU A 347 -13.60 1.87 -14.98
CA LEU A 347 -14.63 1.04 -14.33
C LEU A 347 -15.59 0.46 -15.37
N SER A 348 -16.22 1.32 -16.16
CA SER A 348 -17.16 0.89 -17.20
C SER A 348 -16.51 -0.04 -18.23
N TYR A 349 -15.29 0.25 -18.67
CA TYR A 349 -14.52 -0.64 -19.56
C TYR A 349 -14.24 -2.00 -18.90
N GLY A 350 -13.82 -1.99 -17.62
CA GLY A 350 -13.50 -3.18 -16.88
C GLY A 350 -14.70 -4.12 -16.74
N ILE A 351 -15.87 -3.56 -16.45
CA ILE A 351 -17.12 -4.31 -16.30
C ILE A 351 -17.56 -4.89 -17.65
N LYS A 352 -17.64 -4.08 -18.69
CA LYS A 352 -18.08 -4.52 -20.03
C LYS A 352 -17.18 -5.61 -20.60
N LYS A 353 -15.87 -5.47 -20.44
CA LYS A 353 -14.91 -6.37 -21.08
C LYS A 353 -14.65 -7.64 -20.28
N TYR A 354 -14.57 -7.55 -18.96
CA TYR A 354 -14.13 -8.67 -18.11
C TYR A 354 -15.24 -9.31 -17.30
N LYS A 355 -16.43 -8.68 -17.20
CA LYS A 355 -17.63 -9.20 -16.50
C LYS A 355 -17.24 -9.77 -15.12
N PRO A 356 -16.67 -8.97 -14.22
CA PRO A 356 -16.14 -9.45 -12.96
C PRO A 356 -17.26 -9.85 -11.98
N ASP A 357 -16.96 -10.77 -11.06
CA ASP A 357 -17.77 -11.04 -9.89
C ASP A 357 -17.71 -9.87 -8.89
N TYR A 358 -16.53 -9.25 -8.79
CA TYR A 358 -16.27 -8.08 -7.95
C TYR A 358 -15.36 -7.09 -8.67
N ILE A 359 -15.65 -5.80 -8.51
CA ILE A 359 -14.78 -4.72 -8.98
C ILE A 359 -14.43 -3.79 -7.82
N ILE A 360 -13.14 -3.49 -7.66
CA ILE A 360 -12.62 -2.62 -6.59
C ILE A 360 -11.76 -1.55 -7.24
N ASP A 361 -12.04 -0.28 -6.94
CA ASP A 361 -11.12 0.78 -7.30
C ASP A 361 -10.43 1.39 -6.09
N ILE A 362 -9.22 1.91 -6.30
CA ILE A 362 -8.38 2.51 -5.29
C ILE A 362 -7.74 3.79 -5.84
N ALA A 363 -7.86 4.88 -5.10
CA ALA A 363 -7.45 6.18 -5.58
C ALA A 363 -7.07 7.15 -4.46
N THR A 364 -6.11 8.00 -4.72
CA THR A 364 -5.85 9.26 -4.01
C THR A 364 -6.91 10.27 -4.45
N LEU A 365 -8.16 10.11 -3.99
CA LEU A 365 -9.26 10.75 -4.68
C LEU A 365 -9.67 12.08 -4.05
N THR A 366 -9.75 12.16 -2.72
CA THR A 366 -10.33 13.36 -2.08
C THR A 366 -9.57 13.85 -0.86
N GLY A 367 -9.33 15.16 -0.83
CA GLY A 367 -8.87 15.82 0.40
C GLY A 367 -9.87 15.70 1.56
N ALA A 368 -11.16 15.55 1.26
CA ALA A 368 -12.21 15.35 2.24
C ALA A 368 -12.00 14.07 3.07
N CYS A 369 -11.50 12.99 2.47
CA CYS A 369 -11.14 11.76 3.17
C CYS A 369 -10.06 12.01 4.23
N SER A 370 -9.03 12.81 3.90
CA SER A 370 -7.98 13.17 4.85
C SER A 370 -8.50 13.99 6.02
N ILE A 371 -9.49 14.85 5.80
CA ILE A 371 -10.12 15.65 6.88
C ILE A 371 -10.96 14.75 7.79
N ALA A 372 -11.70 13.78 7.21
CA ALA A 372 -12.61 12.91 7.97
C ALA A 372 -11.87 11.82 8.76
N LEU A 373 -10.86 11.17 8.16
CA LEU A 373 -10.23 9.94 8.69
C LEU A 373 -8.77 10.15 9.14
N GLY A 374 -8.19 11.32 8.88
CA GLY A 374 -6.77 11.57 9.14
C GLY A 374 -5.90 10.62 8.30
N LYS A 375 -4.81 10.12 8.88
CA LYS A 375 -3.84 9.24 8.18
C LYS A 375 -3.85 7.79 8.68
N HIS A 376 -4.89 7.38 9.39
CA HIS A 376 -4.92 6.09 10.08
C HIS A 376 -5.91 5.08 9.50
N ALA A 377 -6.78 5.50 8.59
CA ALA A 377 -7.73 4.63 7.91
C ALA A 377 -8.00 5.11 6.49
N THR A 378 -8.15 4.20 5.56
CA THR A 378 -8.59 4.42 4.19
C THR A 378 -10.12 4.54 4.16
N GLY A 379 -10.66 5.45 3.36
CA GLY A 379 -12.11 5.54 3.15
C GLY A 379 -12.61 4.35 2.32
N LEU A 380 -13.66 3.66 2.79
CA LEU A 380 -14.33 2.58 2.07
C LEU A 380 -15.76 3.02 1.76
N LEU A 381 -16.21 2.85 0.52
CA LEU A 381 -17.61 2.97 0.11
C LEU A 381 -17.94 1.79 -0.81
N SER A 382 -19.11 1.17 -0.65
CA SER A 382 -19.43 -0.04 -1.39
C SER A 382 -20.92 -0.14 -1.68
N THR A 383 -21.25 -0.77 -2.82
CA THR A 383 -22.62 -1.16 -3.20
C THR A 383 -22.97 -2.59 -2.75
N ASP A 384 -22.00 -3.33 -2.17
CA ASP A 384 -22.16 -4.71 -1.74
C ASP A 384 -21.61 -4.89 -0.31
N GLU A 385 -22.49 -5.19 0.64
CA GLU A 385 -22.14 -5.34 2.06
C GLU A 385 -21.17 -6.50 2.31
N LYS A 386 -21.31 -7.61 1.57
CA LYS A 386 -20.41 -8.76 1.68
C LYS A 386 -18.99 -8.36 1.29
N LEU A 387 -18.84 -7.65 0.18
CA LEU A 387 -17.54 -7.13 -0.27
C LEU A 387 -16.95 -6.15 0.74
N ALA A 388 -17.76 -5.22 1.25
CA ALA A 388 -17.32 -4.27 2.28
C ALA A 388 -16.79 -4.99 3.54
N ASN A 389 -17.48 -6.02 4.01
CA ASN A 389 -17.07 -6.81 5.17
C ASN A 389 -15.76 -7.57 4.91
N ILE A 390 -15.60 -8.18 3.73
CA ILE A 390 -14.35 -8.85 3.34
C ILE A 390 -13.17 -7.87 3.33
N ILE A 391 -13.36 -6.65 2.82
CA ILE A 391 -12.32 -5.61 2.79
C ILE A 391 -11.99 -5.13 4.21
N LYS A 392 -12.99 -4.94 5.09
CA LYS A 392 -12.76 -4.59 6.51
C LYS A 392 -11.95 -5.66 7.24
N ASP A 393 -12.26 -6.91 7.03
CA ASP A 393 -11.52 -8.04 7.62
C ASP A 393 -10.09 -8.12 7.09
N ALA A 394 -9.90 -7.93 5.78
CA ALA A 394 -8.57 -7.85 5.19
C ALA A 394 -7.76 -6.66 5.75
N GLY A 395 -8.42 -5.52 5.96
CA GLY A 395 -7.82 -4.34 6.57
C GLY A 395 -7.36 -4.57 8.02
N ASN A 396 -8.13 -5.35 8.79
CA ASN A 396 -7.75 -5.74 10.15
C ASN A 396 -6.54 -6.70 10.15
N ASP A 397 -6.52 -7.68 9.25
CA ASP A 397 -5.43 -8.66 9.15
C ASP A 397 -4.11 -8.00 8.71
N THR A 398 -4.17 -7.04 7.81
CA THR A 398 -2.99 -6.37 7.25
C THR A 398 -2.55 -5.14 8.06
N TYR A 399 -3.46 -4.63 8.93
CA TYR A 399 -3.38 -3.33 9.57
C TYR A 399 -3.37 -2.14 8.57
N GLU A 400 -3.80 -2.38 7.32
CA GLU A 400 -4.17 -1.34 6.37
C GLU A 400 -5.67 -1.04 6.55
N ARG A 401 -6.01 -0.43 7.69
CA ARG A 401 -7.37 -0.27 8.18
C ARG A 401 -8.22 0.56 7.23
N VAL A 402 -9.48 0.17 7.10
CA VAL A 402 -10.48 0.89 6.33
C VAL A 402 -11.64 1.34 7.23
N TRP A 403 -12.32 2.42 6.85
CA TRP A 403 -13.53 2.87 7.52
C TRP A 403 -14.62 3.12 6.49
N GLU A 404 -15.76 2.45 6.67
CA GLU A 404 -16.87 2.53 5.74
C GLU A 404 -17.66 3.82 5.95
N LEU A 405 -17.87 4.57 4.86
CA LEU A 405 -18.68 5.77 4.80
C LEU A 405 -20.01 5.47 4.10
N PRO A 406 -21.11 6.18 4.44
CA PRO A 406 -22.42 5.91 3.86
C PRO A 406 -22.48 6.26 2.38
N LEU A 407 -23.28 5.51 1.61
CA LEU A 407 -23.53 5.72 0.18
C LEU A 407 -25.03 5.89 -0.06
N PHE A 408 -25.69 6.85 0.65
CA PHE A 408 -27.11 7.08 0.53
C PHE A 408 -27.47 7.80 -0.78
N GLU A 409 -28.65 7.48 -1.33
CA GLU A 409 -29.12 8.04 -2.61
C GLU A 409 -29.26 9.57 -2.58
N GLU A 410 -29.54 10.16 -1.43
CA GLU A 410 -29.69 11.60 -1.24
C GLU A 410 -28.44 12.40 -1.63
N TYR A 411 -27.25 11.79 -1.52
CA TYR A 411 -26.01 12.46 -1.93
C TYR A 411 -25.88 12.62 -3.45
N LYS A 412 -26.70 11.92 -4.26
CA LYS A 412 -26.73 12.09 -5.73
C LYS A 412 -27.29 13.46 -6.15
N GLU A 413 -28.11 14.10 -5.30
CA GLU A 413 -28.62 15.45 -5.58
C GLU A 413 -27.49 16.46 -5.79
N ALA A 414 -26.40 16.35 -5.02
CA ALA A 414 -25.28 17.28 -5.12
C ALA A 414 -24.55 17.26 -6.46
N ILE A 415 -24.64 16.16 -7.21
CA ILE A 415 -23.95 15.98 -8.50
C ILE A 415 -24.90 16.04 -9.72
N LYS A 416 -26.16 16.45 -9.54
CA LYS A 416 -27.07 16.73 -10.67
C LYS A 416 -26.57 17.93 -11.46
N SER A 417 -26.66 17.85 -12.78
CA SER A 417 -26.36 18.96 -13.71
C SER A 417 -27.62 19.46 -14.40
N ASP A 418 -27.63 20.73 -14.77
CA ASP A 418 -28.72 21.31 -15.57
C ASP A 418 -28.47 21.15 -17.09
N VAL A 419 -27.27 20.74 -17.48
CA VAL A 419 -26.83 20.71 -18.89
C VAL A 419 -26.26 19.37 -19.35
N ALA A 420 -26.06 18.43 -18.41
CA ALA A 420 -25.59 17.06 -18.64
C ALA A 420 -26.31 16.08 -17.72
N ASP A 421 -26.06 14.79 -17.83
CA ASP A 421 -26.66 13.79 -16.94
C ASP A 421 -26.22 14.01 -15.47
N ILE A 422 -24.93 14.29 -15.28
CA ILE A 422 -24.34 14.59 -13.97
C ILE A 422 -23.21 15.62 -14.12
N LYS A 423 -22.74 16.20 -13.00
CA LYS A 423 -21.51 16.99 -12.92
C LYS A 423 -20.44 16.28 -12.09
N ASN A 424 -19.16 16.60 -12.33
CA ASN A 424 -18.07 15.87 -11.73
C ASN A 424 -17.82 16.18 -10.24
N THR A 425 -18.42 17.21 -9.67
CA THR A 425 -18.37 17.48 -8.20
C THR A 425 -19.59 18.29 -7.76
N GLY A 426 -20.04 18.06 -6.51
CA GLY A 426 -21.17 18.76 -5.89
C GLY A 426 -20.77 19.81 -4.84
N GLY A 427 -19.45 20.13 -4.72
CA GLY A 427 -18.97 21.10 -3.75
C GLY A 427 -18.16 20.49 -2.60
N ARG A 428 -18.05 21.21 -1.47
CA ARG A 428 -17.13 20.86 -0.37
C ARG A 428 -17.70 19.81 0.60
N GLU A 429 -19.02 19.80 0.79
CA GLU A 429 -19.69 18.93 1.76
C GLU A 429 -19.67 17.48 1.29
N ALA A 430 -19.43 16.54 2.19
CA ALA A 430 -19.42 15.10 1.89
C ALA A 430 -18.55 14.71 0.65
N GLY A 431 -17.44 15.41 0.41
CA GLY A 431 -16.66 15.31 -0.82
C GLY A 431 -16.24 13.88 -1.20
N THR A 432 -15.88 13.03 -0.22
CA THR A 432 -15.54 11.61 -0.44
C THR A 432 -16.78 10.81 -0.89
N ILE A 433 -17.93 11.05 -0.25
CA ILE A 433 -19.20 10.37 -0.57
C ILE A 433 -19.68 10.79 -1.95
N GLN A 434 -19.63 12.09 -2.28
CA GLN A 434 -20.00 12.60 -3.60
C GLN A 434 -19.11 12.01 -4.71
N ALA A 435 -17.80 11.86 -4.44
CA ALA A 435 -16.88 11.23 -5.40
C ALA A 435 -17.26 9.77 -5.65
N ALA A 436 -17.59 9.02 -4.62
CA ALA A 436 -18.07 7.65 -4.74
C ALA A 436 -19.45 7.58 -5.42
N GLN A 437 -20.38 8.49 -5.11
CA GLN A 437 -21.65 8.58 -5.82
C GLN A 437 -21.46 8.86 -7.31
N PHE A 438 -20.53 9.73 -7.68
CA PHE A 438 -20.17 9.94 -9.07
C PHE A 438 -19.70 8.62 -9.72
N LEU A 439 -18.77 7.89 -9.07
CA LEU A 439 -18.25 6.63 -9.59
C LEU A 439 -19.34 5.55 -9.73
N SER A 440 -20.34 5.56 -8.84
CA SER A 440 -21.44 4.57 -8.88
C SER A 440 -22.24 4.58 -10.19
N TYR A 441 -22.30 5.70 -10.92
CA TYR A 441 -22.91 5.78 -12.26
C TYR A 441 -22.19 4.94 -13.33
N PHE A 442 -20.96 4.52 -13.05
CA PHE A 442 -20.10 3.78 -13.97
C PHE A 442 -19.84 2.34 -13.53
N THR A 443 -20.57 1.87 -12.52
CA THR A 443 -20.45 0.49 -11.99
C THR A 443 -21.47 -0.47 -12.61
N GLU A 444 -22.45 0.02 -13.37
CA GLU A 444 -23.46 -0.78 -14.09
C GLU A 444 -24.15 -1.84 -13.21
N GLY A 445 -24.35 -1.54 -11.90
CA GLY A 445 -24.95 -2.45 -10.93
C GLY A 445 -24.04 -3.60 -10.45
N SER A 446 -22.77 -3.56 -10.77
CA SER A 446 -21.78 -4.54 -10.29
C SER A 446 -21.54 -4.44 -8.79
N LYS A 447 -21.12 -5.54 -8.17
CA LYS A 447 -20.61 -5.55 -6.79
C LYS A 447 -19.29 -4.77 -6.73
N TRP A 448 -19.38 -3.55 -6.26
CA TRP A 448 -18.31 -2.57 -6.32
C TRP A 448 -17.93 -2.02 -4.95
N ALA A 449 -16.64 -1.75 -4.80
CA ALA A 449 -16.09 -0.98 -3.68
C ALA A 449 -15.06 0.04 -4.16
N HIS A 450 -15.10 1.23 -3.54
CA HIS A 450 -14.12 2.30 -3.68
C HIS A 450 -13.27 2.42 -2.42
N LEU A 451 -11.94 2.54 -2.61
CA LEU A 451 -10.97 2.78 -1.57
C LEU A 451 -10.30 4.14 -1.78
N ASP A 452 -10.63 5.13 -0.96
CA ASP A 452 -9.99 6.44 -0.99
C ASP A 452 -8.76 6.45 -0.09
N ILE A 453 -7.58 6.42 -0.73
CA ILE A 453 -6.26 6.39 -0.07
C ILE A 453 -5.57 7.75 -0.03
N ALA A 454 -6.26 8.84 -0.32
CA ALA A 454 -5.67 10.18 -0.29
C ALA A 454 -5.01 10.52 1.05
N CYS A 455 -5.50 9.94 2.14
CA CYS A 455 -4.97 10.15 3.50
C CYS A 455 -3.91 9.12 3.93
N THR A 456 -3.78 7.97 3.25
CA THR A 456 -2.92 6.85 3.66
C THR A 456 -1.80 6.52 2.68
N SER A 457 -1.83 7.06 1.45
CA SER A 457 -0.86 6.78 0.36
C SER A 457 0.53 7.33 0.63
N TYR A 458 0.65 8.41 1.41
CA TYR A 458 1.90 9.13 1.65
C TYR A 458 2.11 9.48 3.12
N SER A 459 3.33 9.36 3.62
CA SER A 459 3.71 9.77 4.97
C SER A 459 4.79 10.86 4.95
N ASN A 460 4.57 11.91 5.74
CA ASN A 460 5.55 12.98 5.92
C ASN A 460 6.64 12.66 6.95
N VAL A 461 6.47 11.56 7.68
CA VAL A 461 7.36 11.11 8.76
C VAL A 461 7.75 9.66 8.59
N THR A 462 8.88 9.28 9.16
CA THR A 462 9.24 7.86 9.33
C THR A 462 8.74 7.40 10.68
N GLU A 463 7.84 6.42 10.70
CA GLU A 463 7.25 5.87 11.93
C GLU A 463 7.11 4.36 11.83
N LYS A 464 7.57 3.63 12.85
CA LYS A 464 7.56 2.17 12.90
C LYS A 464 8.22 1.57 11.64
N TYR A 465 7.45 0.88 10.80
CA TYR A 465 7.86 0.28 9.53
C TYR A 465 7.47 1.13 8.30
N THR A 466 6.86 2.29 8.50
CA THR A 466 6.50 3.22 7.41
C THR A 466 7.60 4.26 7.28
N SER A 467 8.22 4.36 6.11
CA SER A 467 9.18 5.41 5.79
C SER A 467 8.47 6.68 5.31
N LYS A 468 9.14 7.84 5.45
CA LYS A 468 8.70 9.06 4.76
C LYS A 468 8.61 8.82 3.26
N GLY A 469 7.53 9.28 2.62
CA GLY A 469 7.24 9.05 1.21
C GLY A 469 6.04 8.14 1.00
N GLY A 470 5.96 7.50 -0.16
CA GLY A 470 4.93 6.53 -0.48
C GLY A 470 4.89 5.38 0.53
N THR A 471 3.71 5.06 1.03
CA THR A 471 3.50 4.02 2.05
C THR A 471 3.39 2.62 1.47
N GLY A 472 2.93 2.51 0.22
CA GLY A 472 2.59 1.26 -0.45
C GLY A 472 1.25 0.67 0.03
N VAL A 473 0.40 1.48 0.68
CA VAL A 473 -0.95 1.10 1.07
C VAL A 473 -1.74 0.57 -0.13
N GLY A 474 -2.61 -0.38 0.12
CA GLY A 474 -3.42 -1.05 -0.88
C GLY A 474 -2.80 -2.32 -1.46
N VAL A 475 -1.47 -2.46 -1.47
CA VAL A 475 -0.80 -3.67 -1.98
C VAL A 475 -1.21 -4.91 -1.19
N TYR A 476 -1.03 -4.86 0.11
CA TYR A 476 -1.32 -6.01 0.96
C TYR A 476 -2.82 -6.15 1.23
N LEU A 477 -3.51 -5.04 1.44
CA LEU A 477 -4.96 -5.00 1.60
C LEU A 477 -5.70 -5.67 0.42
N LEU A 478 -5.41 -5.25 -0.83
CA LEU A 478 -6.07 -5.80 -2.01
C LEU A 478 -5.72 -7.28 -2.24
N ALA A 479 -4.44 -7.66 -2.06
CA ALA A 479 -4.04 -9.06 -2.17
C ALA A 479 -4.74 -9.94 -1.12
N LYS A 480 -4.85 -9.47 0.13
CA LYS A 480 -5.58 -10.17 1.21
C LYS A 480 -7.09 -10.22 0.97
N THR A 481 -7.66 -9.16 0.41
CA THR A 481 -9.07 -9.15 -0.02
C THR A 481 -9.33 -10.23 -1.08
N VAL A 482 -8.46 -10.32 -2.10
CA VAL A 482 -8.56 -11.35 -3.15
C VAL A 482 -8.39 -12.76 -2.56
N GLU A 483 -7.46 -12.96 -1.62
CA GLU A 483 -7.28 -14.23 -0.91
C GLU A 483 -8.56 -14.64 -0.20
N LYS A 484 -9.16 -13.74 0.61
CA LYS A 484 -10.41 -13.99 1.32
C LYS A 484 -11.60 -14.25 0.38
N ILE A 485 -11.70 -13.57 -0.75
CA ILE A 485 -12.73 -13.85 -1.76
C ILE A 485 -12.55 -15.25 -2.34
N ALA A 486 -11.30 -15.66 -2.60
CA ALA A 486 -11.01 -16.98 -3.18
C ALA A 486 -11.21 -18.15 -2.21
N GLU A 487 -11.12 -17.90 -0.90
CA GLU A 487 -11.29 -18.91 0.16
C GLU A 487 -12.74 -19.09 0.61
N ASN A 488 -13.54 -18.02 0.58
CA ASN A 488 -14.93 -18.01 1.10
C ASN A 488 -15.98 -18.57 0.12
N GLU A 489 -15.57 -19.10 -1.03
CA GLU A 489 -16.44 -19.63 -2.09
C GLU A 489 -15.82 -20.83 -2.86
#